data_9b9bc69a53ca4eb751a5c96072860419
#
_entry.id   9b9bc69a53ca4eb751a5c96072860419
#
_cell.length_a   1.000
_cell.length_b   1.000
_cell.length_c   1.000
_cell.angle_alpha   90.00
_cell.angle_beta   90.00
_cell.angle_gamma   90.00
#
_symmetry.space_group_name_H-M   'P 1'
#
loop_
_entity.id
_entity.type
_entity.pdbx_description
1 polymer ?
#
loop_
_entity_poly.entity_id
_entity_poly.type
_entity_poly.pdbx_seq_one_letter_code
_entity_poly.pdbx_strand_id
1 'polypeptide(L)'
;VTRTTPTAHAPRTAHAAHTAEAATATHATTATAASEALMPEYGSTTKDPVIALRGATATLGARAVLRGIDLTVQRGEVVALLGANGSGKSTAVRSVIGQVPLTGGSVELFGTPLRRFRAWSRVGYVPQRTTASGGVPATIREVVSSGRLSRTRLGPLRKADRAAVDRAIELVGLSDRAGDSVNALSGGQHQRVLIARALAAEPELLIMDEPMAGVDLGSQEILATTLREQVATGATVLLVLHELGPLEPLIDRAVVLRDGCVTHDGTPPKAVGQHALPGHDHVHPHAATEPVRTGLLS
;
A
#
# COMPACT_ATOMS: atom_id res chain seq x y z
N VAL A 1 -17.61 -59.80 28.42
CA VAL A 1 -18.33 -60.84 27.69
C VAL A 1 -18.17 -60.59 26.21
N THR A 2 -17.33 -61.47 25.60
CA THR A 2 -17.33 -62.03 24.21
C THR A 2 -17.31 -61.12 23.04
N ARG A 3 -16.18 -60.94 22.34
CA ARG A 3 -15.61 -61.77 21.26
C ARG A 3 -16.60 -62.08 20.12
N THR A 4 -16.28 -61.57 18.87
CA THR A 4 -15.85 -62.44 17.77
C THR A 4 -15.61 -61.65 16.47
N THR A 5 -14.42 -61.75 15.91
CA THR A 5 -14.11 -61.73 14.44
C THR A 5 -14.35 -63.15 13.92
N PRO A 6 -14.53 -63.42 12.62
CA PRO A 6 -13.43 -63.51 11.66
C PRO A 6 -13.76 -63.27 10.15
N THR A 7 -12.72 -62.97 9.37
CA THR A 7 -12.08 -63.71 8.25
C THR A 7 -12.69 -63.67 6.81
N ALA A 8 -11.97 -63.02 5.89
CA ALA A 8 -11.41 -63.43 4.61
C ALA A 8 -12.31 -64.09 3.53
N HIS A 9 -12.21 -63.56 2.30
CA HIS A 9 -11.80 -64.35 1.12
C HIS A 9 -11.60 -63.48 -0.12
N ALA A 10 -10.44 -63.57 -0.73
CA ALA A 10 -10.21 -63.29 -2.15
C ALA A 10 -10.37 -64.60 -2.93
N PRO A 11 -10.56 -64.58 -4.23
CA PRO A 11 -9.46 -64.86 -5.13
C PRO A 11 -9.45 -64.15 -6.50
N ARG A 12 -8.26 -64.02 -7.02
CA ARG A 12 -7.61 -64.01 -8.32
C ARG A 12 -8.29 -64.74 -9.49
N THR A 13 -8.13 -64.16 -10.72
CA THR A 13 -7.71 -64.76 -12.01
C THR A 13 -7.76 -63.61 -13.03
N ALA A 14 -6.80 -63.16 -13.77
CA ALA A 14 -5.78 -63.68 -14.69
C ALA A 14 -6.27 -63.81 -16.16
N HIS A 15 -5.45 -63.24 -17.07
CA HIS A 15 -5.31 -63.45 -18.54
C HIS A 15 -6.30 -62.69 -19.44
N ALA A 16 -5.96 -62.09 -20.57
CA ALA A 16 -4.88 -62.39 -21.52
C ALA A 16 -4.54 -61.17 -22.38
N ALA A 17 -3.36 -61.18 -22.92
CA ALA A 17 -2.82 -60.29 -23.94
C ALA A 17 -3.45 -60.50 -25.32
N HIS A 18 -3.50 -59.46 -26.15
CA HIS A 18 -3.31 -59.62 -27.59
C HIS A 18 -2.65 -58.39 -28.20
N THR A 19 -1.63 -58.68 -28.93
CA THR A 19 -0.75 -57.91 -29.77
C THR A 19 -1.37 -57.51 -31.09
N ALA A 20 -0.71 -56.57 -31.75
CA ALA A 20 -0.66 -56.26 -33.19
C ALA A 20 -1.44 -54.97 -33.54
N GLU A 21 -1.04 -54.06 -34.41
CA GLU A 21 0.10 -53.94 -35.32
C GLU A 21 0.10 -52.51 -35.88
N ALA A 22 1.19 -52.09 -36.40
CA ALA A 22 1.48 -50.81 -37.00
C ALA A 22 0.62 -50.45 -38.22
N ALA A 23 0.29 -49.19 -38.40
CA ALA A 23 0.14 -48.61 -39.72
C ALA A 23 0.53 -47.12 -39.72
N THR A 24 1.55 -46.86 -40.47
CA THR A 24 2.11 -45.61 -40.97
C THR A 24 1.07 -44.77 -41.74
N ALA A 25 1.01 -43.47 -41.44
CA ALA A 25 0.62 -42.50 -42.48
C ALA A 25 1.20 -41.09 -42.10
N THR A 26 2.15 -40.71 -42.90
CA THR A 26 2.75 -39.38 -43.10
C THR A 26 1.71 -38.44 -43.73
N HIS A 27 1.77 -37.18 -43.35
CA HIS A 27 1.37 -35.89 -43.95
C HIS A 27 0.60 -35.06 -42.92
N ALA A 28 0.86 -33.81 -42.67
CA ALA A 28 1.47 -32.73 -43.41
C ALA A 28 1.92 -31.64 -42.43
N THR A 29 3.06 -31.11 -42.68
CA THR A 29 3.56 -29.79 -42.27
C THR A 29 2.54 -28.69 -42.62
N THR A 30 2.22 -27.77 -41.72
CA THR A 30 2.36 -26.33 -42.01
C THR A 30 1.80 -25.48 -40.85
N ALA A 31 2.68 -24.64 -40.32
CA ALA A 31 2.46 -23.27 -39.88
C ALA A 31 1.39 -22.97 -38.82
N THR A 32 1.85 -22.69 -37.62
CA THR A 32 1.48 -21.43 -36.93
C THR A 32 2.59 -21.07 -35.96
N ALA A 33 3.67 -20.53 -36.49
CA ALA A 33 4.52 -19.60 -35.79
C ALA A 33 3.86 -18.24 -35.97
N ALA A 34 3.47 -17.58 -34.88
CA ALA A 34 3.40 -16.14 -34.69
C ALA A 34 2.38 -15.80 -33.64
N SER A 35 2.79 -15.68 -32.42
CA SER A 35 2.41 -14.62 -31.51
C SER A 35 3.19 -14.77 -30.20
N GLU A 36 4.49 -14.77 -30.31
CA GLU A 36 5.35 -14.33 -29.22
C GLU A 36 5.30 -12.81 -29.23
N ALA A 37 4.25 -12.26 -28.60
CA ALA A 37 4.15 -10.84 -28.35
C ALA A 37 5.29 -10.46 -27.42
N LEU A 38 6.21 -9.67 -27.96
CA LEU A 38 7.29 -8.96 -27.31
C LEU A 38 6.78 -8.30 -26.01
N MET A 39 6.99 -8.95 -24.88
CA MET A 39 6.97 -8.27 -23.59
C MET A 39 8.22 -7.38 -23.58
N PRO A 40 8.10 -6.08 -23.32
CA PRO A 40 9.30 -5.25 -23.17
C PRO A 40 10.09 -5.80 -21.98
N GLU A 41 11.31 -6.24 -22.26
CA GLU A 41 12.32 -6.51 -21.22
C GLU A 41 12.59 -5.21 -20.49
N TYR A 42 11.88 -5.02 -19.37
CA TYR A 42 12.23 -4.01 -18.38
C TYR A 42 13.56 -4.44 -17.77
N GLY A 43 14.61 -3.67 -18.01
CA GLY A 43 15.98 -3.96 -17.57
C GLY A 43 16.03 -4.45 -16.13
N SER A 44 16.35 -5.72 -15.97
CA SER A 44 16.55 -6.40 -14.70
C SER A 44 17.84 -5.93 -14.03
N THR A 45 17.78 -4.81 -13.34
CA THR A 45 18.60 -4.62 -12.15
C THR A 45 17.84 -5.24 -11.00
N THR A 46 18.18 -6.46 -10.64
CA THR A 46 17.58 -7.20 -9.52
C THR A 46 17.90 -6.53 -8.19
N LYS A 47 17.24 -5.42 -7.89
CA LYS A 47 17.11 -4.94 -6.52
C LYS A 47 16.04 -5.81 -5.87
N ASP A 48 16.37 -6.46 -4.75
CA ASP A 48 15.40 -7.25 -4.00
C ASP A 48 14.21 -6.35 -3.61
N PRO A 49 12.96 -6.77 -3.91
CA PRO A 49 11.79 -5.97 -3.60
C PRO A 49 11.62 -5.81 -2.09
N VAL A 50 11.30 -4.58 -1.68
CA VAL A 50 10.98 -4.26 -0.28
C VAL A 50 9.55 -4.67 0.06
N ILE A 51 8.64 -4.52 -0.91
CA ILE A 51 7.26 -5.03 -0.85
C ILE A 51 7.05 -5.93 -2.06
N ALA A 52 6.45 -7.11 -1.82
CA ALA A 52 5.91 -7.95 -2.89
C ALA A 52 4.55 -8.52 -2.48
N LEU A 53 3.49 -8.03 -3.16
CA LEU A 53 2.19 -8.70 -3.18
C LEU A 53 2.10 -9.52 -4.46
N ARG A 54 1.62 -10.77 -4.35
CA ARG A 54 1.44 -11.67 -5.50
C ARG A 54 0.06 -12.30 -5.45
N GLY A 55 -0.76 -12.02 -6.47
CA GLY A 55 -2.13 -12.52 -6.59
C GLY A 55 -3.00 -12.19 -5.37
N ALA A 56 -2.77 -11.02 -4.74
CA ALA A 56 -3.36 -10.71 -3.44
C ALA A 56 -4.86 -10.47 -3.55
N THR A 57 -5.65 -11.27 -2.81
CA THR A 57 -7.10 -11.10 -2.66
C THR A 57 -7.45 -10.80 -1.23
N ALA A 58 -8.45 -9.92 -1.02
CA ALA A 58 -8.95 -9.58 0.31
C ALA A 58 -10.45 -9.27 0.26
N THR A 59 -11.16 -9.63 1.33
CA THR A 59 -12.57 -9.32 1.52
C THR A 59 -12.76 -8.49 2.78
N LEU A 60 -13.71 -7.55 2.76
CA LEU A 60 -14.19 -6.83 3.92
C LEU A 60 -15.68 -7.15 4.09
N GLY A 61 -16.01 -7.94 5.11
CA GLY A 61 -17.32 -8.59 5.21
C GLY A 61 -17.57 -9.51 4.00
N ALA A 62 -18.70 -9.34 3.32
CA ALA A 62 -19.04 -10.12 2.12
C ALA A 62 -18.48 -9.54 0.81
N ARG A 63 -17.82 -8.35 0.84
CA ARG A 63 -17.37 -7.65 -0.37
C ARG A 63 -15.92 -8.00 -0.67
N ALA A 64 -15.65 -8.52 -1.87
CA ALA A 64 -14.30 -8.65 -2.40
C ALA A 64 -13.76 -7.25 -2.74
N VAL A 65 -12.65 -6.86 -2.09
CA VAL A 65 -12.03 -5.53 -2.23
C VAL A 65 -10.74 -5.61 -3.03
N LEU A 66 -9.94 -6.65 -2.84
CA LEU A 66 -8.77 -6.94 -3.69
C LEU A 66 -9.05 -8.21 -4.49
N ARG A 67 -8.73 -8.19 -5.78
CA ARG A 67 -9.13 -9.23 -6.73
C ARG A 67 -7.93 -9.79 -7.50
N GLY A 68 -6.89 -10.21 -6.78
CA GLY A 68 -5.70 -10.78 -7.38
C GLY A 68 -4.71 -9.70 -7.83
N ILE A 69 -4.38 -8.75 -6.96
CA ILE A 69 -3.42 -7.70 -7.29
C ILE A 69 -1.98 -8.19 -7.13
N ASP A 70 -1.14 -7.76 -8.07
CA ASP A 70 0.30 -7.84 -8.00
C ASP A 70 0.85 -6.43 -7.80
N LEU A 71 1.72 -6.26 -6.81
CA LEU A 71 2.39 -4.99 -6.51
C LEU A 71 3.77 -5.27 -5.94
N THR A 72 4.79 -4.78 -6.60
CA THR A 72 6.16 -4.79 -6.08
C THR A 72 6.65 -3.37 -5.84
N VAL A 73 7.44 -3.15 -4.80
CA VAL A 73 8.15 -1.89 -4.56
C VAL A 73 9.62 -2.21 -4.37
N GLN A 74 10.47 -1.65 -5.20
CA GLN A 74 11.92 -1.88 -5.15
C GLN A 74 12.58 -1.01 -4.08
N ARG A 75 13.75 -1.41 -3.62
CA ARG A 75 14.52 -0.61 -2.66
C ARG A 75 14.90 0.75 -3.23
N GLY A 76 14.60 1.83 -2.48
CA GLY A 76 14.86 3.21 -2.89
C GLY A 76 13.88 3.76 -3.93
N GLU A 77 12.82 3.01 -4.26
CA GLU A 77 11.78 3.43 -5.19
C GLU A 77 10.68 4.21 -4.45
N VAL A 78 10.12 5.22 -5.10
CA VAL A 78 8.95 5.96 -4.67
C VAL A 78 7.76 5.56 -5.55
N VAL A 79 6.84 4.79 -5.00
CA VAL A 79 5.65 4.31 -5.72
C VAL A 79 4.40 5.02 -5.23
N ALA A 80 3.63 5.59 -6.16
CA ALA A 80 2.30 6.10 -5.89
C ALA A 80 1.22 5.05 -6.21
N LEU A 81 0.38 4.73 -5.24
CA LEU A 81 -0.82 3.90 -5.41
C LEU A 81 -2.03 4.81 -5.58
N LEU A 82 -2.55 4.88 -6.80
CA LEU A 82 -3.61 5.78 -7.24
C LEU A 82 -4.93 5.04 -7.45
N GLY A 83 -6.03 5.77 -7.52
CA GLY A 83 -7.36 5.24 -7.84
C GLY A 83 -8.48 5.95 -7.09
N ALA A 84 -9.72 5.73 -7.51
CA ALA A 84 -10.91 6.30 -6.90
C ALA A 84 -11.13 5.79 -5.46
N ASN A 85 -12.02 6.46 -4.73
CA ASN A 85 -12.46 6.00 -3.41
C ASN A 85 -13.12 4.61 -3.54
N GLY A 86 -12.75 3.70 -2.65
CA GLY A 86 -13.26 2.33 -2.68
C GLY A 86 -12.56 1.40 -3.69
N SER A 87 -11.55 1.84 -4.44
CA SER A 87 -10.81 1.00 -5.39
C SER A 87 -9.93 -0.08 -4.74
N GLY A 88 -9.70 0.00 -3.42
CA GLY A 88 -8.91 -0.99 -2.67
C GLY A 88 -7.55 -0.49 -2.17
N LYS A 89 -7.13 0.75 -2.44
CA LYS A 89 -5.82 1.31 -2.06
C LYS A 89 -5.46 1.11 -0.59
N SER A 90 -6.28 1.64 0.32
CA SER A 90 -6.03 1.51 1.76
C SER A 90 -6.12 0.06 2.24
N THR A 91 -6.93 -0.79 1.57
CA THR A 91 -6.98 -2.22 1.87
C THR A 91 -5.68 -2.89 1.46
N ALA A 92 -5.13 -2.57 0.29
CA ALA A 92 -3.83 -3.09 -0.17
C ALA A 92 -2.72 -2.71 0.82
N VAL A 93 -2.63 -1.43 1.21
CA VAL A 93 -1.66 -0.97 2.22
C VAL A 93 -1.85 -1.66 3.56
N ARG A 94 -3.08 -1.76 4.06
CA ARG A 94 -3.37 -2.44 5.32
C ARG A 94 -3.06 -3.93 5.27
N SER A 95 -3.18 -4.57 4.09
CA SER A 95 -2.74 -5.95 3.90
C SER A 95 -1.22 -6.08 3.95
N VAL A 96 -0.47 -5.12 3.36
CA VAL A 96 1.01 -5.08 3.42
C VAL A 96 1.50 -5.01 4.87
N ILE A 97 0.85 -4.22 5.72
CA ILE A 97 1.22 -4.08 7.15
C ILE A 97 0.53 -5.09 8.06
N GLY A 98 -0.22 -6.05 7.51
CA GLY A 98 -0.84 -7.14 8.27
C GLY A 98 -2.09 -6.77 9.06
N GLN A 99 -2.69 -5.59 8.82
CA GLN A 99 -3.94 -5.17 9.47
C GLN A 99 -5.18 -5.76 8.81
N VAL A 100 -5.10 -6.10 7.52
CA VAL A 100 -6.16 -6.79 6.78
C VAL A 100 -5.60 -8.11 6.29
N PRO A 101 -6.18 -9.26 6.69
CA PRO A 101 -5.73 -10.56 6.23
C PRO A 101 -6.06 -10.75 4.74
N LEU A 102 -5.16 -11.36 3.99
CA LEU A 102 -5.45 -11.82 2.64
C LEU A 102 -6.32 -13.09 2.69
N THR A 103 -7.26 -13.18 1.75
CA THR A 103 -8.05 -14.40 1.48
C THR A 103 -7.37 -15.30 0.46
N GLY A 104 -6.41 -14.77 -0.31
CA GLY A 104 -5.58 -15.52 -1.25
C GLY A 104 -4.35 -14.71 -1.66
N GLY A 105 -3.39 -15.37 -2.30
CA GLY A 105 -2.11 -14.78 -2.66
C GLY A 105 -1.13 -14.66 -1.49
N SER A 106 -0.13 -13.80 -1.63
CA SER A 106 0.93 -13.65 -0.62
C SER A 106 1.42 -12.21 -0.49
N VAL A 107 1.97 -11.90 0.69
CA VAL A 107 2.71 -10.66 0.97
C VAL A 107 4.07 -11.01 1.54
N GLU A 108 5.10 -10.35 1.01
CA GLU A 108 6.45 -10.38 1.54
C GLU A 108 6.94 -8.95 1.81
N LEU A 109 7.65 -8.76 2.89
CA LEU A 109 8.39 -7.55 3.22
C LEU A 109 9.87 -7.87 3.32
N PHE A 110 10.70 -7.16 2.56
CA PHE A 110 12.16 -7.39 2.51
C PHE A 110 12.50 -8.86 2.25
N GLY A 111 11.79 -9.51 1.32
CA GLY A 111 11.95 -10.94 1.00
C GLY A 111 11.45 -11.92 2.07
N THR A 112 10.84 -11.42 3.15
CA THR A 112 10.31 -12.25 4.23
C THR A 112 8.80 -12.33 4.17
N PRO A 113 8.18 -13.53 4.11
CA PRO A 113 6.72 -13.68 4.19
C PRO A 113 6.16 -12.99 5.42
N LEU A 114 5.07 -12.22 5.26
CA LEU A 114 4.50 -11.34 6.28
C LEU A 114 4.26 -12.05 7.63
N ARG A 115 3.81 -13.31 7.58
CA ARG A 115 3.59 -14.12 8.81
C ARG A 115 4.86 -14.38 9.63
N ARG A 116 6.05 -14.33 9.00
CA ARG A 116 7.35 -14.49 9.64
C ARG A 116 8.07 -13.18 9.87
N PHE A 117 7.58 -12.08 9.30
CA PHE A 117 8.21 -10.78 9.41
C PHE A 117 8.19 -10.27 10.86
N ARG A 118 9.35 -9.84 11.37
CA ARG A 118 9.51 -9.34 12.76
C ARG A 118 10.24 -8.00 12.81
N ALA A 119 10.83 -7.55 11.71
CA ALA A 119 11.66 -6.36 11.65
C ALA A 119 10.82 -5.07 11.44
N TRP A 120 9.73 -4.91 12.22
CA TRP A 120 8.79 -3.80 12.10
C TRP A 120 9.42 -2.43 12.30
N SER A 121 10.58 -2.34 12.99
CA SER A 121 11.35 -1.10 13.11
C SER A 121 11.87 -0.57 11.76
N ARG A 122 11.90 -1.39 10.72
CA ARG A 122 12.28 -1.01 9.36
C ARG A 122 11.12 -0.38 8.57
N VAL A 123 9.89 -0.44 9.11
CA VAL A 123 8.67 0.04 8.43
C VAL A 123 8.08 1.19 9.22
N GLY A 124 7.95 2.34 8.59
CA GLY A 124 7.19 3.48 9.08
C GLY A 124 5.82 3.51 8.40
N TYR A 125 4.75 3.63 9.18
CA TYR A 125 3.41 3.74 8.66
C TYR A 125 2.69 4.99 9.17
N VAL A 126 2.20 5.78 8.23
CA VAL A 126 1.35 6.94 8.46
C VAL A 126 -0.05 6.61 7.96
N PRO A 127 -1.02 6.39 8.86
CA PRO A 127 -2.39 6.08 8.47
C PRO A 127 -3.10 7.33 7.94
N GLN A 128 -4.13 7.10 7.12
CA GLN A 128 -5.13 8.13 6.83
C GLN A 128 -5.69 8.67 8.16
N ARG A 129 -5.88 9.99 8.24
CA ARG A 129 -6.42 10.60 9.45
C ARG A 129 -7.76 9.99 9.81
N THR A 130 -7.85 9.51 11.03
CA THR A 130 -9.14 9.24 11.68
C THR A 130 -9.44 10.42 12.60
N THR A 131 -10.62 11.01 12.48
CA THR A 131 -11.12 12.10 13.32
C THR A 131 -11.40 11.67 14.77
N ALA A 132 -11.14 10.41 15.10
CA ALA A 132 -11.25 9.89 16.45
C ALA A 132 -10.05 10.34 17.30
N SER A 133 -10.04 11.61 17.69
CA SER A 133 -9.20 12.12 18.77
C SER A 133 -9.73 11.55 20.09
N GLY A 134 -9.42 10.31 20.37
CA GLY A 134 -9.66 9.72 21.68
C GLY A 134 -8.74 10.39 22.69
N GLY A 135 -9.30 11.26 23.48
CA GLY A 135 -8.79 12.16 24.48
C GLY A 135 -7.69 11.72 25.45
N VAL A 136 -6.69 10.99 24.99
CA VAL A 136 -5.48 10.77 25.81
C VAL A 136 -4.62 12.02 25.68
N PRO A 137 -4.42 12.78 26.81
CA PRO A 137 -3.53 13.93 26.78
C PRO A 137 -2.10 13.43 26.56
N ALA A 138 -1.54 13.80 25.40
CA ALA A 138 -0.15 13.50 25.07
C ALA A 138 0.48 14.73 24.40
N THR A 139 1.75 14.94 24.61
CA THR A 139 2.54 15.96 23.93
C THR A 139 3.00 15.46 22.56
N ILE A 140 3.37 16.39 21.68
CA ILE A 140 3.99 16.06 20.37
C ILE A 140 5.18 15.12 20.59
N ARG A 141 6.07 15.45 21.54
CA ARG A 141 7.25 14.65 21.86
C ARG A 141 6.89 13.23 22.29
N GLU A 142 5.88 13.04 23.12
CA GLU A 142 5.45 11.71 23.55
C GLU A 142 4.91 10.88 22.39
N VAL A 143 4.07 11.48 21.53
CA VAL A 143 3.55 10.80 20.34
C VAL A 143 4.69 10.39 19.40
N VAL A 144 5.63 11.31 19.12
CA VAL A 144 6.76 11.01 18.22
C VAL A 144 7.70 9.98 18.86
N SER A 145 7.91 10.05 20.19
CA SER A 145 8.71 9.07 20.93
C SER A 145 8.15 7.64 20.82
N SER A 146 6.83 7.49 20.69
CA SER A 146 6.21 6.19 20.50
C SER A 146 6.69 5.48 19.22
N GLY A 147 7.16 6.22 18.22
CA GLY A 147 7.78 5.68 17.01
C GLY A 147 9.05 4.85 17.28
N ARG A 148 9.73 5.11 18.40
CA ARG A 148 10.94 4.36 18.79
C ARG A 148 10.66 3.04 19.50
N LEU A 149 9.41 2.77 19.92
CA LEU A 149 9.06 1.58 20.71
C LEU A 149 9.40 0.27 19.98
N SER A 150 9.33 0.26 18.65
CA SER A 150 9.73 -0.91 17.86
C SER A 150 11.24 -1.20 17.88
N ARG A 151 12.07 -0.23 18.26
CA ARG A 151 13.54 -0.33 18.32
C ARG A 151 14.06 -0.49 19.76
N THR A 152 13.30 -0.01 20.74
CA THR A 152 13.70 -0.09 22.15
C THR A 152 13.13 -1.35 22.77
N ARG A 153 13.98 -2.14 23.43
CA ARG A 153 13.51 -3.13 24.40
C ARG A 153 13.01 -2.35 25.63
N LEU A 154 12.07 -2.93 26.39
CA LEU A 154 11.50 -2.36 27.61
C LEU A 154 12.51 -1.50 28.39
N GLY A 155 12.27 -0.20 28.50
CA GLY A 155 13.14 0.74 29.21
C GLY A 155 13.02 2.18 28.68
N PRO A 156 13.67 3.13 29.37
CA PRO A 156 13.69 4.53 28.95
C PRO A 156 14.44 4.73 27.63
N LEU A 157 14.01 5.72 26.86
CA LEU A 157 14.70 6.10 25.61
C LEU A 157 16.14 6.48 25.89
N ARG A 158 17.07 5.91 25.14
CA ARG A 158 18.50 6.23 25.17
C ARG A 158 18.77 7.61 24.56
N LYS A 159 19.97 8.14 24.73
CA LYS A 159 20.38 9.43 24.13
C LYS A 159 20.19 9.44 22.60
N ALA A 160 20.56 8.35 21.93
CA ALA A 160 20.38 8.22 20.48
C ALA A 160 18.90 8.23 20.06
N ASP A 161 18.02 7.59 20.85
CA ASP A 161 16.58 7.58 20.58
C ASP A 161 15.97 8.96 20.74
N ARG A 162 16.36 9.69 21.79
CA ARG A 162 15.93 11.09 21.99
C ARG A 162 16.37 11.99 20.85
N ALA A 163 17.63 11.86 20.42
CA ALA A 163 18.13 12.60 19.28
C ALA A 163 17.37 12.28 17.96
N ALA A 164 16.97 11.03 17.74
CA ALA A 164 16.14 10.66 16.57
C ALA A 164 14.73 11.27 16.67
N VAL A 165 14.14 11.33 17.87
CA VAL A 165 12.86 12.01 18.11
C VAL A 165 12.97 13.51 17.83
N ASP A 166 14.03 14.16 18.34
CA ASP A 166 14.25 15.59 18.13
C ASP A 166 14.41 15.91 16.64
N ARG A 167 15.24 15.15 15.90
CA ARG A 167 15.37 15.28 14.44
C ARG A 167 14.04 15.10 13.71
N ALA A 168 13.25 14.09 14.09
CA ALA A 168 11.97 13.85 13.43
C ALA A 168 10.97 15.00 13.65
N ILE A 169 10.98 15.63 14.84
CA ILE A 169 10.14 16.81 15.14
C ILE A 169 10.63 18.02 14.35
N GLU A 170 11.94 18.19 14.24
CA GLU A 170 12.57 19.26 13.46
C GLU A 170 12.23 19.16 11.96
N LEU A 171 12.36 17.97 11.36
CA LEU A 171 12.01 17.69 9.96
C LEU A 171 10.59 18.12 9.57
N VAL A 172 9.65 18.05 10.51
CA VAL A 172 8.27 18.44 10.27
C VAL A 172 7.94 19.86 10.76
N GLY A 173 8.96 20.65 11.19
CA GLY A 173 8.83 22.04 11.60
C GLY A 173 7.97 22.23 12.86
N LEU A 174 8.15 21.39 13.89
CA LEU A 174 7.39 21.43 15.14
C LEU A 174 8.30 21.52 16.39
N SER A 175 9.57 21.90 16.23
CA SER A 175 10.54 21.95 17.35
C SER A 175 10.08 22.84 18.49
N ASP A 176 9.60 24.06 18.19
CA ASP A 176 9.15 25.05 19.17
C ASP A 176 7.88 24.61 19.92
N ARG A 177 7.18 23.61 19.40
CA ARG A 177 5.91 23.12 19.92
C ARG A 177 6.00 21.69 20.48
N ALA A 178 7.20 21.13 20.60
CA ALA A 178 7.41 19.74 21.01
C ALA A 178 6.73 19.36 22.34
N GLY A 179 6.56 20.34 23.25
CA GLY A 179 5.85 20.19 24.51
C GLY A 179 4.34 20.42 24.46
N ASP A 180 3.80 20.87 23.32
CA ASP A 180 2.37 21.16 23.19
C ASP A 180 1.54 19.87 23.16
N SER A 181 0.30 19.98 23.66
CA SER A 181 -0.67 18.90 23.56
C SER A 181 -1.09 18.67 22.10
N VAL A 182 -1.10 17.41 21.66
CA VAL A 182 -1.57 17.05 20.32
C VAL A 182 -3.04 17.41 20.08
N ASN A 183 -3.83 17.54 21.15
CA ASN A 183 -5.24 17.94 21.06
C ASN A 183 -5.44 19.41 20.69
N ALA A 184 -4.40 20.25 20.85
CA ALA A 184 -4.44 21.69 20.50
C ALA A 184 -3.94 21.97 19.08
N LEU A 185 -3.65 20.94 18.28
CA LEU A 185 -3.09 21.08 16.96
C LEU A 185 -4.15 21.22 15.87
N SER A 186 -3.81 22.02 14.83
CA SER A 186 -4.55 22.01 13.58
C SER A 186 -4.45 20.64 12.90
N GLY A 187 -5.33 20.40 11.93
CA GLY A 187 -5.29 19.16 11.17
C GLY A 187 -3.97 18.91 10.48
N GLY A 188 -3.40 19.90 9.84
CA GLY A 188 -2.09 19.77 9.18
C GLY A 188 -0.96 19.53 10.18
N GLN A 189 -0.98 20.21 11.32
CA GLN A 189 0.00 19.99 12.39
C GLN A 189 -0.09 18.56 12.96
N HIS A 190 -1.31 18.07 13.20
CA HIS A 190 -1.51 16.70 13.67
C HIS A 190 -0.97 15.68 12.66
N GLN A 191 -1.20 15.89 11.36
CA GLN A 191 -0.66 15.04 10.29
C GLN A 191 0.87 15.03 10.33
N ARG A 192 1.50 16.21 10.50
CA ARG A 192 2.96 16.32 10.64
C ARG A 192 3.49 15.56 11.85
N VAL A 193 2.78 15.52 12.97
CA VAL A 193 3.15 14.71 14.15
C VAL A 193 3.12 13.21 13.83
N LEU A 194 2.10 12.72 13.07
CA LEU A 194 2.04 11.32 12.68
C LEU A 194 3.20 10.93 11.74
N ILE A 195 3.60 11.84 10.86
CA ILE A 195 4.76 11.67 9.99
C ILE A 195 6.04 11.64 10.81
N ALA A 196 6.24 12.60 11.72
CA ALA A 196 7.39 12.62 12.62
C ALA A 196 7.50 11.33 13.44
N ARG A 197 6.38 10.81 13.93
CA ARG A 197 6.31 9.51 14.63
C ARG A 197 6.83 8.37 13.77
N ALA A 198 6.43 8.31 12.50
CA ALA A 198 6.90 7.28 11.59
C ALA A 198 8.39 7.43 11.28
N LEU A 199 8.86 8.67 11.06
CA LEU A 199 10.26 9.00 10.78
C LEU A 199 11.17 8.77 11.98
N ALA A 200 10.69 8.98 13.21
CA ALA A 200 11.47 8.71 14.42
C ALA A 200 11.95 7.25 14.50
N ALA A 201 11.27 6.30 13.87
CA ALA A 201 11.74 4.93 13.75
C ALA A 201 12.96 4.78 12.80
N GLU A 202 13.34 5.81 12.04
CA GLU A 202 14.37 5.76 10.98
C GLU A 202 14.12 4.55 10.04
N PRO A 203 12.94 4.48 9.41
CA PRO A 203 12.52 3.32 8.63
C PRO A 203 13.26 3.25 7.29
N GLU A 204 13.44 2.03 6.75
CA GLU A 204 13.90 1.81 5.38
C GLU A 204 12.75 1.86 4.38
N LEU A 205 11.52 1.55 4.84
CA LEU A 205 10.27 1.61 4.08
C LEU A 205 9.30 2.54 4.80
N LEU A 206 8.83 3.57 4.10
CA LEU A 206 7.81 4.49 4.57
C LEU A 206 6.53 4.28 3.76
N ILE A 207 5.45 3.96 4.44
CA ILE A 207 4.12 3.79 3.85
C ILE A 207 3.21 4.90 4.37
N MET A 208 2.59 5.65 3.46
CA MET A 208 1.68 6.73 3.83
C MET A 208 0.32 6.57 3.12
N ASP A 209 -0.74 6.52 3.91
CA ASP A 209 -2.12 6.42 3.40
C ASP A 209 -2.77 7.81 3.41
N GLU A 210 -2.89 8.44 2.22
CA GLU A 210 -3.45 9.77 1.98
C GLU A 210 -2.85 10.89 2.88
N PRO A 211 -1.52 11.07 2.89
CA PRO A 211 -0.87 11.95 3.86
C PRO A 211 -1.22 13.43 3.67
N MET A 212 -1.77 13.84 2.52
CA MET A 212 -2.13 15.23 2.20
C MET A 212 -3.63 15.52 2.31
N ALA A 213 -4.47 14.53 2.61
CA ALA A 213 -5.91 14.72 2.68
C ALA A 213 -6.30 15.69 3.81
N GLY A 214 -6.98 16.79 3.45
CA GLY A 214 -7.44 17.83 4.40
C GLY A 214 -6.30 18.57 5.11
N VAL A 215 -5.13 18.66 4.48
CA VAL A 215 -3.95 19.38 4.97
C VAL A 215 -3.83 20.71 4.22
N ASP A 216 -3.56 21.80 4.93
CA ASP A 216 -3.32 23.12 4.35
C ASP A 216 -2.06 23.15 3.47
N LEU A 217 -2.00 24.11 2.52
CA LEU A 217 -0.90 24.22 1.55
C LEU A 217 0.48 24.32 2.22
N GLY A 218 0.61 25.12 3.28
CA GLY A 218 1.89 25.28 3.97
C GLY A 218 2.36 23.96 4.60
N SER A 219 1.44 23.18 5.17
CA SER A 219 1.76 21.85 5.71
C SER A 219 2.06 20.83 4.59
N GLN A 220 1.44 20.95 3.42
CA GLN A 220 1.75 20.11 2.25
C GLN A 220 3.18 20.36 1.72
N GLU A 221 3.62 21.61 1.68
CA GLU A 221 4.98 21.99 1.27
C GLU A 221 6.05 21.43 2.24
N ILE A 222 5.79 21.54 3.55
CA ILE A 222 6.67 20.96 4.57
C ILE A 222 6.76 19.43 4.37
N LEU A 223 5.62 18.76 4.14
CA LEU A 223 5.58 17.33 3.90
C LEU A 223 6.36 16.94 2.63
N ALA A 224 6.16 17.68 1.53
CA ALA A 224 6.88 17.42 0.29
C ALA A 224 8.40 17.59 0.46
N THR A 225 8.84 18.60 1.22
CA THR A 225 10.24 18.82 1.55
C THR A 225 10.80 17.69 2.41
N THR A 226 10.08 17.33 3.47
CA THR A 226 10.46 16.22 4.36
C THR A 226 10.61 14.90 3.59
N LEU A 227 9.67 14.58 2.70
CA LEU A 227 9.75 13.38 1.87
C LEU A 227 10.93 13.44 0.89
N ARG A 228 11.19 14.60 0.29
CA ARG A 228 12.35 14.79 -0.60
C ARG A 228 13.66 14.49 0.11
N GLU A 229 13.81 14.94 1.33
CA GLU A 229 14.99 14.64 2.15
C GLU A 229 15.11 13.14 2.47
N GLN A 230 14.00 12.48 2.81
CA GLN A 230 14.00 11.04 3.07
C GLN A 230 14.37 10.23 1.82
N VAL A 231 13.82 10.58 0.67
CA VAL A 231 14.15 9.94 -0.63
C VAL A 231 15.63 10.16 -0.98
N ALA A 232 16.17 11.37 -0.76
CA ALA A 232 17.57 11.66 -1.00
C ALA A 232 18.52 10.81 -0.13
N THR A 233 18.07 10.34 1.05
CA THR A 233 18.82 9.39 1.89
C THR A 233 18.62 7.92 1.48
N GLY A 234 17.86 7.64 0.43
CA GLY A 234 17.61 6.29 -0.11
C GLY A 234 16.43 5.57 0.52
N ALA A 235 15.52 6.28 1.18
CA ALA A 235 14.30 5.68 1.71
C ALA A 235 13.40 5.13 0.58
N THR A 236 12.80 3.97 0.81
CA THR A 236 11.76 3.40 -0.06
C THR A 236 10.41 3.95 0.40
N VAL A 237 9.57 4.40 -0.53
CA VAL A 237 8.30 5.05 -0.17
C VAL A 237 7.13 4.46 -0.97
N LEU A 238 6.05 4.09 -0.28
CA LEU A 238 4.75 3.76 -0.87
C LEU A 238 3.72 4.80 -0.43
N LEU A 239 3.21 5.56 -1.38
CA LEU A 239 2.23 6.62 -1.17
C LEU A 239 0.87 6.20 -1.70
N VAL A 240 -0.16 6.24 -0.88
CA VAL A 240 -1.55 6.21 -1.36
C VAL A 240 -1.99 7.64 -1.59
N LEU A 241 -2.40 7.94 -2.81
CA LEU A 241 -2.79 9.29 -3.21
C LEU A 241 -4.09 9.24 -4.02
N HIS A 242 -4.83 10.35 -4.02
CA HIS A 242 -5.92 10.61 -4.96
C HIS A 242 -5.39 11.28 -6.23
N GLU A 243 -4.48 12.19 -6.05
CA GLU A 243 -3.78 12.94 -7.11
C GLU A 243 -2.31 13.12 -6.70
N LEU A 244 -1.44 13.32 -7.69
CA LEU A 244 0.00 13.39 -7.45
C LEU A 244 0.40 14.67 -6.74
N GLY A 245 -0.21 15.81 -7.11
CA GLY A 245 0.02 17.12 -6.52
C GLY A 245 1.50 17.48 -6.38
N PRO A 246 1.89 18.14 -5.26
CA PRO A 246 3.28 18.57 -5.05
C PRO A 246 4.29 17.41 -4.88
N LEU A 247 3.83 16.16 -4.79
CA LEU A 247 4.67 14.98 -4.70
C LEU A 247 5.05 14.38 -6.06
N GLU A 248 4.40 14.81 -7.17
CA GLU A 248 4.64 14.28 -8.51
C GLU A 248 6.13 14.17 -8.88
N PRO A 249 6.97 15.21 -8.61
CA PRO A 249 8.40 15.15 -8.96
C PRO A 249 9.21 14.09 -8.20
N LEU A 250 8.66 13.51 -7.14
CA LEU A 250 9.31 12.49 -6.31
C LEU A 250 8.95 11.07 -6.73
N ILE A 251 7.92 10.90 -7.55
CA ILE A 251 7.31 9.60 -7.84
C ILE A 251 8.00 8.98 -9.04
N ASP A 252 8.66 7.84 -8.83
CA ASP A 252 9.31 7.06 -9.88
C ASP A 252 8.28 6.26 -10.71
N ARG A 253 7.25 5.72 -10.03
CA ARG A 253 6.26 4.85 -10.64
C ARG A 253 4.88 5.01 -9.99
N ALA A 254 3.83 4.90 -10.81
CA ALA A 254 2.46 4.92 -10.35
C ALA A 254 1.75 3.61 -10.67
N VAL A 255 1.03 3.09 -9.69
CA VAL A 255 0.15 1.93 -9.82
C VAL A 255 -1.28 2.39 -9.60
N VAL A 256 -2.15 2.16 -10.59
CA VAL A 256 -3.56 2.58 -10.50
C VAL A 256 -4.43 1.39 -10.18
N LEU A 257 -5.20 1.48 -9.10
CA LEU A 257 -6.21 0.51 -8.72
C LEU A 257 -7.60 0.96 -9.15
N ARG A 258 -8.32 0.07 -9.80
CA ARG A 258 -9.73 0.21 -10.13
C ARG A 258 -10.48 -1.08 -9.77
N ASP A 259 -11.56 -0.97 -8.99
CA ASP A 259 -12.42 -2.09 -8.60
C ASP A 259 -11.67 -3.31 -8.04
N GLY A 260 -10.59 -3.05 -7.30
CA GLY A 260 -9.77 -4.09 -6.69
C GLY A 260 -8.77 -4.76 -7.62
N CYS A 261 -8.55 -4.24 -8.84
CA CYS A 261 -7.57 -4.72 -9.79
C CYS A 261 -6.56 -3.63 -10.14
N VAL A 262 -5.33 -4.02 -10.53
CA VAL A 262 -4.34 -3.11 -11.11
C VAL A 262 -4.70 -2.87 -12.57
N THR A 263 -4.87 -1.60 -12.95
CA THR A 263 -5.19 -1.18 -14.33
C THR A 263 -4.04 -0.46 -15.02
N HIS A 264 -3.08 0.04 -14.26
CA HIS A 264 -1.85 0.67 -14.75
C HIS A 264 -0.72 0.40 -13.76
N ASP A 265 0.45 0.12 -14.27
CA ASP A 265 1.71 0.02 -13.52
C ASP A 265 2.85 0.54 -14.41
N GLY A 266 3.40 1.70 -14.07
CA GLY A 266 4.43 2.35 -14.89
C GLY A 266 4.66 3.81 -14.55
N THR A 267 5.14 4.59 -15.51
CA THR A 267 5.37 6.03 -15.33
C THR A 267 4.09 6.73 -14.88
N PRO A 268 4.19 7.71 -13.96
CA PRO A 268 3.02 8.48 -13.53
C PRO A 268 2.24 9.02 -14.73
N PRO A 269 0.90 8.82 -14.76
CA PRO A 269 0.09 9.38 -15.84
C PRO A 269 0.18 10.90 -15.77
N LYS A 270 0.51 11.54 -16.90
CA LYS A 270 0.52 13.01 -16.97
C LYS A 270 -0.88 13.53 -16.63
N ALA A 271 -0.96 14.51 -15.74
CA ALA A 271 -2.22 15.17 -15.41
C ALA A 271 -2.78 15.83 -16.69
N VAL A 272 -3.80 15.23 -17.27
CA VAL A 272 -4.54 15.81 -18.40
C VAL A 272 -5.73 16.56 -17.80
N GLY A 273 -5.53 17.88 -17.55
CA GLY A 273 -6.55 18.74 -16.95
C GLY A 273 -6.66 18.59 -15.42
N GLN A 274 -7.26 19.57 -14.75
CA GLN A 274 -7.33 19.65 -13.28
C GLN A 274 -8.11 18.50 -12.60
N HIS A 275 -8.69 17.55 -13.34
CA HIS A 275 -9.55 16.47 -12.80
C HIS A 275 -9.50 15.15 -13.54
N ALA A 276 -8.51 14.89 -14.39
CA ALA A 276 -8.54 13.73 -15.25
C ALA A 276 -7.48 12.67 -14.92
N LEU A 277 -7.80 11.78 -13.95
CA LEU A 277 -7.37 10.39 -14.07
C LEU A 277 -8.35 9.69 -15.03
N PRO A 278 -7.90 8.81 -15.97
CA PRO A 278 -8.80 8.06 -16.83
C PRO A 278 -9.80 7.26 -15.98
N GLY A 279 -11.08 7.62 -16.06
CA GLY A 279 -12.18 6.96 -15.34
C GLY A 279 -12.72 7.68 -14.10
N HIS A 280 -12.45 8.95 -13.91
CA HIS A 280 -13.13 9.77 -12.90
C HIS A 280 -14.42 10.35 -13.47
N ASP A 281 -15.53 9.64 -13.29
CA ASP A 281 -16.89 10.20 -13.36
C ASP A 281 -17.23 10.76 -11.96
N HIS A 282 -16.82 12.00 -11.69
CA HIS A 282 -17.37 12.77 -10.59
C HIS A 282 -18.54 13.62 -11.12
N VAL A 283 -19.74 13.12 -10.92
CA VAL A 283 -20.94 13.94 -10.93
C VAL A 283 -20.95 14.69 -9.60
N HIS A 284 -20.44 15.93 -9.58
CA HIS A 284 -20.77 16.86 -8.52
C HIS A 284 -22.19 17.35 -8.75
N PRO A 285 -23.14 17.19 -7.82
CA PRO A 285 -24.38 17.92 -7.87
C PRO A 285 -24.05 19.39 -7.57
N HIS A 286 -23.82 20.18 -8.61
CA HIS A 286 -23.95 21.63 -8.48
C HIS A 286 -25.40 21.88 -8.19
N ALA A 287 -25.74 22.23 -6.95
CA ALA A 287 -26.98 22.89 -6.64
C ALA A 287 -26.98 24.21 -7.40
N ALA A 288 -27.61 24.19 -8.56
CA ALA A 288 -27.99 25.42 -9.27
C ALA A 288 -28.97 26.14 -8.37
N THR A 289 -28.50 27.14 -7.65
CA THR A 289 -29.35 28.17 -7.04
C THR A 289 -29.95 28.95 -8.18
N GLU A 290 -31.16 28.58 -8.59
CA GLU A 290 -31.98 29.44 -9.43
C GLU A 290 -32.24 30.77 -8.68
N PRO A 291 -32.03 31.91 -9.33
CA PRO A 291 -32.39 33.19 -8.72
C PRO A 291 -33.92 33.27 -8.62
N VAL A 292 -34.41 33.43 -7.38
CA VAL A 292 -35.82 33.72 -7.09
C VAL A 292 -36.17 34.99 -7.83
N ARG A 293 -37.01 34.88 -8.88
CA ARG A 293 -37.67 36.03 -9.51
C ARG A 293 -38.77 36.49 -8.56
N THR A 294 -38.50 37.54 -7.81
CA THR A 294 -39.52 38.36 -7.15
C THR A 294 -40.30 39.08 -8.21
N GLY A 295 -41.46 38.54 -8.60
CA GLY A 295 -42.48 39.24 -9.35
C GLY A 295 -43.23 40.17 -8.42
N LEU A 296 -42.99 41.46 -8.56
CA LEU A 296 -43.88 42.51 -8.06
C LEU A 296 -45.14 42.49 -8.90
N LEU A 297 -46.28 42.23 -8.27
CA LEU A 297 -47.58 42.56 -8.79
C LEU A 297 -47.97 43.96 -8.26
N SER A 298 -48.16 44.86 -9.17
CA SER A 298 -48.88 46.07 -9.00
C SER A 298 -50.41 45.84 -9.08
#